data_57c7478a05fdd73c52b26c0a8fa2d01b
#
_entry.id   57c7478a05fdd73c52b26c0a8fa2d01b
#
_cell.length_a   1.000
_cell.length_b   1.000
_cell.length_c   1.000
_cell.angle_alpha   90.00
_cell.angle_beta   90.00
_cell.angle_gamma   90.00
#
_symmetry.space_group_name_H-M   'P 1'
#
loop_
_entity.id
_entity.type
_entity.pdbx_description
1 polymer ?
#
loop_
_entity_poly.entity_id
_entity_poly.type
_entity_poly.pdbx_seq_one_letter_code
_entity_poly.pdbx_strand_id
1 'polypeptide(L)'
;MVRILIVEDQRIMQKYFESIIMREPEFRHVQTVSDACEAVKICSYSAIDLVLMDVQTFHNHDGLSAGKIIREKYPYTKVLVVTSLIDPKVLERAKSGCADSLWYKDHGEEEIRSVIYR
;
A
#
# COMPACT_ATOMS: atom_id res chain seq x y z
N MET A 1 -11.19 12.92 5.15
CA MET A 1 -10.57 11.77 5.82
C MET A 1 -10.01 10.80 4.80
N VAL A 2 -8.79 10.35 5.00
CA VAL A 2 -8.12 9.42 4.09
C VAL A 2 -8.42 7.99 4.54
N ARG A 3 -9.12 7.24 3.71
CA ARG A 3 -9.50 5.84 3.99
C ARG A 3 -8.40 4.93 3.45
N ILE A 4 -7.78 4.17 4.34
CA ILE A 4 -6.56 3.41 4.03
C ILE A 4 -6.79 1.91 4.15
N LEU A 5 -6.37 1.19 3.12
CA LEU A 5 -6.30 -0.27 3.08
C LEU A 5 -4.83 -0.68 3.19
N ILE A 6 -4.54 -1.58 4.11
CA ILE A 6 -3.18 -2.13 4.29
C ILE A 6 -3.13 -3.52 3.67
N VAL A 7 -2.12 -3.76 2.83
CA VAL A 7 -1.86 -5.07 2.24
C VAL A 7 -0.45 -5.49 2.61
N GLU A 8 -0.36 -6.40 3.58
CA GLU A 8 0.90 -6.83 4.17
C GLU A 8 0.71 -8.22 4.78
N ASP A 9 1.59 -9.17 4.49
CA ASP A 9 1.47 -10.52 5.00
C ASP A 9 2.16 -10.74 6.36
N GLN A 10 3.08 -9.88 6.76
CA GLN A 10 3.77 -9.98 8.04
C GLN A 10 3.01 -9.25 9.14
N ARG A 11 2.63 -9.99 10.18
CA ARG A 11 1.81 -9.44 11.27
C ARG A 11 2.46 -8.27 11.99
N ILE A 12 3.78 -8.33 12.22
CA ILE A 12 4.50 -7.22 12.85
C ILE A 12 4.38 -5.95 12.03
N MET A 13 4.54 -6.05 10.72
CA MET A 13 4.43 -4.90 9.83
C MET A 13 2.99 -4.40 9.72
N GLN A 14 2.01 -5.29 9.75
CA GLN A 14 0.60 -4.90 9.79
C GLN A 14 0.34 -4.00 11.00
N LYS A 15 0.78 -4.42 12.18
CA LYS A 15 0.59 -3.67 13.41
C LYS A 15 1.34 -2.34 13.40
N TYR A 16 2.52 -2.32 12.82
CA TYR A 16 3.29 -1.10 12.69
C TYR A 16 2.55 -0.05 11.84
N PHE A 17 2.07 -0.43 10.68
CA PHE A 17 1.31 0.48 9.82
C PHE A 17 -0.01 0.90 10.45
N GLU A 18 -0.71 -0.03 11.08
CA GLU A 18 -1.95 0.28 11.79
C GLU A 18 -1.71 1.33 12.88
N SER A 19 -0.62 1.20 13.63
CA SER A 19 -0.30 2.15 14.69
C SER A 19 0.00 3.55 14.16
N ILE A 20 0.68 3.64 13.01
CA ILE A 20 0.95 4.93 12.38
C ILE A 20 -0.36 5.60 11.93
N ILE A 21 -1.23 4.84 11.29
CA ILE A 21 -2.51 5.34 10.79
C ILE A 21 -3.38 5.82 11.95
N MET A 22 -3.43 5.07 13.04
CA MET A 22 -4.28 5.38 14.18
C MET A 22 -3.85 6.65 14.93
N ARG A 23 -2.62 7.09 14.78
CA ARG A 23 -2.13 8.33 15.40
C ARG A 23 -2.57 9.58 14.65
N GLU A 24 -3.02 9.45 13.41
CA GLU A 24 -3.39 10.59 12.58
C GLU A 24 -4.90 10.72 12.52
N PRO A 25 -5.47 11.84 13.03
CA PRO A 25 -6.92 12.02 13.03
C PRO A 25 -7.55 12.04 11.64
N GLU A 26 -6.76 12.39 10.62
CA GLU A 26 -7.22 12.47 9.23
C GLU A 26 -7.25 11.12 8.53
N PHE A 27 -6.67 10.08 9.14
CA PHE A 27 -6.59 8.75 8.55
C PHE A 27 -7.64 7.83 9.17
N ARG A 28 -8.23 7.01 8.33
CA ARG A 28 -9.13 5.96 8.76
C ARG A 28 -8.63 4.62 8.25
N HIS A 29 -8.35 3.70 9.16
CA HIS A 29 -8.01 2.33 8.82
C HIS A 29 -9.27 1.58 8.45
N VAL A 30 -9.39 1.18 7.18
CA VAL A 30 -10.56 0.45 6.70
C VAL A 30 -10.40 -1.04 6.94
N GLN A 31 -9.28 -1.62 6.52
CA GLN A 31 -9.02 -3.04 6.64
C GLN A 31 -7.54 -3.33 6.42
N THR A 32 -7.08 -4.46 6.97
CA THR A 32 -5.75 -5.02 6.70
C THR A 32 -5.95 -6.41 6.10
N VAL A 33 -5.30 -6.67 4.97
CA VAL A 33 -5.33 -7.99 4.31
C VAL A 33 -3.91 -8.45 4.04
N SER A 34 -3.75 -9.77 3.89
CA SER A 34 -2.44 -10.38 3.67
C SER A 34 -2.14 -10.63 2.19
N ASP A 35 -3.14 -10.52 1.33
CA ASP A 35 -3.07 -10.95 -0.06
C ASP A 35 -3.43 -9.79 -1.00
N ALA A 36 -2.52 -9.52 -1.95
CA ALA A 36 -2.72 -8.44 -2.92
C ALA A 36 -3.97 -8.62 -3.76
N CYS A 37 -4.36 -9.85 -4.06
CA CYS A 37 -5.58 -10.10 -4.84
C CYS A 37 -6.83 -9.70 -4.08
N GLU A 38 -6.83 -9.81 -2.76
CA GLU A 38 -7.94 -9.34 -1.94
C GLU A 38 -8.09 -7.83 -1.96
N ALA A 39 -6.97 -7.11 -2.07
CA ALA A 39 -7.00 -5.66 -2.16
C ALA A 39 -7.78 -5.20 -3.38
N VAL A 40 -7.59 -5.86 -4.52
CA VAL A 40 -8.33 -5.54 -5.74
C VAL A 40 -9.84 -5.73 -5.53
N LYS A 41 -10.22 -6.82 -4.86
CA LYS A 41 -11.62 -7.09 -4.55
C LYS A 41 -12.23 -6.02 -3.65
N ILE A 42 -11.50 -5.65 -2.59
CA ILE A 42 -11.98 -4.65 -1.63
C ILE A 42 -12.20 -3.31 -2.30
N CYS A 43 -11.30 -2.89 -3.18
CA CYS A 43 -11.44 -1.64 -3.92
C CYS A 43 -12.68 -1.64 -4.82
N SER A 44 -13.20 -2.81 -5.18
CA SER A 44 -14.39 -2.91 -6.03
C SER A 44 -15.70 -2.61 -5.29
N TYR A 45 -15.72 -2.72 -3.96
CA TYR A 45 -16.94 -2.51 -3.18
C TYR A 45 -16.79 -1.56 -1.98
N SER A 46 -15.58 -1.13 -1.68
CA SER A 46 -15.32 -0.17 -0.60
C SER A 46 -14.62 1.05 -1.15
N ALA A 47 -14.94 2.21 -0.60
CA ALA A 47 -14.26 3.45 -0.96
C ALA A 47 -12.90 3.49 -0.26
N ILE A 48 -11.84 3.37 -1.04
CA ILE A 48 -10.44 3.40 -0.56
C ILE A 48 -9.74 4.59 -1.21
N ASP A 49 -9.10 5.42 -0.40
CA ASP A 49 -8.34 6.57 -0.90
C ASP A 49 -6.87 6.22 -1.11
N LEU A 50 -6.33 5.35 -0.26
CA LEU A 50 -4.92 4.96 -0.31
C LEU A 50 -4.78 3.49 0.03
N VAL A 51 -3.97 2.78 -0.77
CA VAL A 51 -3.55 1.41 -0.48
C VAL A 51 -2.08 1.42 -0.12
N LEU A 52 -1.73 0.93 1.07
CA LEU A 52 -0.35 0.62 1.42
C LEU A 52 -0.09 -0.81 0.97
N MET A 53 0.67 -0.97 -0.11
CA MET A 53 0.81 -2.25 -0.81
C MET A 53 2.22 -2.81 -0.68
N ASP A 54 2.35 -3.97 -0.03
CA ASP A 54 3.59 -4.72 -0.04
C ASP A 54 3.83 -5.31 -1.44
N VAL A 55 5.10 -5.43 -1.83
CA VAL A 55 5.46 -5.98 -3.13
C VAL A 55 5.16 -7.47 -3.20
N GLN A 56 5.53 -8.20 -2.15
CA GLN A 56 5.35 -9.65 -2.11
C GLN A 56 4.38 -10.01 -1.01
N THR A 57 3.21 -10.51 -1.37
CA THR A 57 2.13 -10.78 -0.44
C THR A 57 1.87 -12.29 -0.34
N PHE A 58 0.89 -12.66 0.50
CA PHE A 58 0.52 -14.05 0.75
C PHE A 58 0.19 -14.77 -0.56
N HIS A 59 0.48 -16.05 -0.65
CA HIS A 59 0.35 -16.88 -1.86
C HIS A 59 1.25 -16.41 -3.01
N ASN A 60 2.34 -15.70 -2.72
CA ASN A 60 3.25 -15.13 -3.72
C ASN A 60 2.54 -14.18 -4.70
N HIS A 61 1.42 -13.59 -4.30
CA HIS A 61 0.74 -12.62 -5.14
C HIS A 61 1.53 -11.32 -5.18
N ASP A 62 1.67 -10.77 -6.38
CA ASP A 62 2.51 -9.61 -6.66
C ASP A 62 1.75 -8.31 -6.39
N GLY A 63 2.22 -7.54 -5.39
CA GLY A 63 1.63 -6.25 -5.05
C GLY A 63 1.76 -5.23 -6.17
N LEU A 64 2.82 -5.28 -6.96
CA LEU A 64 2.99 -4.36 -8.08
C LEU A 64 1.95 -4.61 -9.17
N SER A 65 1.67 -5.86 -9.49
CA SER A 65 0.63 -6.21 -10.47
C SER A 65 -0.75 -5.79 -9.96
N ALA A 66 -1.04 -6.03 -8.69
CA ALA A 66 -2.30 -5.60 -8.09
C ALA A 66 -2.40 -4.07 -8.08
N GLY A 67 -1.32 -3.36 -7.76
CA GLY A 67 -1.28 -1.90 -7.78
C GLY A 67 -1.60 -1.33 -9.15
N LYS A 68 -1.08 -1.95 -10.20
CA LYS A 68 -1.39 -1.54 -11.58
C LYS A 68 -2.88 -1.68 -11.88
N ILE A 69 -3.48 -2.80 -11.50
CA ILE A 69 -4.92 -3.04 -11.71
C ILE A 69 -5.73 -1.99 -10.96
N ILE A 70 -5.40 -1.74 -9.70
CA ILE A 70 -6.12 -0.77 -8.88
C ILE A 70 -6.03 0.62 -9.50
N ARG A 71 -4.84 1.05 -9.91
CA ARG A 71 -4.65 2.37 -10.51
C ARG A 71 -5.42 2.54 -11.82
N GLU A 72 -5.52 1.50 -12.61
CA GLU A 72 -6.24 1.55 -13.88
C GLU A 72 -7.76 1.55 -13.68
N LYS A 73 -8.27 0.74 -12.75
CA LYS A 73 -9.70 0.61 -12.50
C LYS A 73 -10.27 1.66 -11.57
N TYR A 74 -9.47 2.12 -10.60
CA TYR A 74 -9.92 3.03 -9.55
C TYR A 74 -8.99 4.24 -9.49
N PRO A 75 -9.10 5.18 -10.45
CA PRO A 75 -8.14 6.28 -10.59
C PRO A 75 -8.09 7.23 -9.41
N TYR A 76 -9.09 7.21 -8.53
CA TYR A 76 -9.10 8.03 -7.32
C TYR A 76 -8.39 7.36 -6.14
N THR A 77 -8.06 6.08 -6.26
CA THR A 77 -7.34 5.34 -5.24
C THR A 77 -5.84 5.42 -5.53
N LYS A 78 -5.07 5.96 -4.58
CA LYS A 78 -3.61 6.02 -4.70
C LYS A 78 -3.00 4.74 -4.17
N VAL A 79 -1.89 4.33 -4.77
CA VAL A 79 -1.15 3.14 -4.36
C VAL A 79 0.23 3.55 -3.91
N LEU A 80 0.54 3.34 -2.63
CA LEU A 80 1.88 3.50 -2.08
C LEU A 80 2.47 2.10 -1.90
N VAL A 81 3.48 1.78 -2.70
CA VAL A 81 4.18 0.51 -2.59
C VAL A 81 5.19 0.60 -1.45
N VAL A 82 5.14 -0.39 -0.57
CA VAL A 82 6.02 -0.49 0.60
C VAL A 82 6.87 -1.74 0.43
N THR A 83 8.19 -1.60 0.48
CA THR A 83 9.08 -2.73 0.23
C THR A 83 10.37 -2.64 1.04
N SER A 84 10.91 -3.81 1.43
CA SER A 84 12.26 -3.91 1.98
C SER A 84 13.30 -4.18 0.88
N LEU A 85 12.85 -4.40 -0.36
CA LEU A 85 13.73 -4.77 -1.46
C LEU A 85 14.28 -3.53 -2.17
N ILE A 86 15.61 -3.36 -2.12
CA ILE A 86 16.31 -2.35 -2.91
C ILE A 86 16.69 -3.01 -4.23
N ASP A 87 15.70 -3.18 -5.10
CA ASP A 87 15.86 -3.85 -6.38
C ASP A 87 15.48 -2.86 -7.49
N PRO A 88 16.42 -2.57 -8.43
CA PRO A 88 16.11 -1.66 -9.54
C PRO A 88 14.89 -2.07 -10.36
N LYS A 89 14.60 -3.36 -10.47
CA LYS A 89 13.43 -3.85 -11.20
C LYS A 89 12.13 -3.47 -10.51
N VAL A 90 12.09 -3.53 -9.16
CA VAL A 90 10.94 -3.11 -8.39
C VAL A 90 10.70 -1.61 -8.55
N LEU A 91 11.76 -0.82 -8.45
CA LEU A 91 11.68 0.63 -8.63
C LEU A 91 11.17 0.99 -10.02
N GLU A 92 11.68 0.34 -11.05
CA GLU A 92 11.28 0.58 -12.42
C GLU A 92 9.79 0.25 -12.64
N ARG A 93 9.34 -0.90 -12.15
CA ARG A 93 7.92 -1.28 -12.25
C ARG A 93 7.01 -0.31 -11.50
N ALA A 94 7.43 0.14 -10.33
CA ALA A 94 6.66 1.12 -9.56
C ALA A 94 6.49 2.40 -10.36
N LYS A 95 7.56 2.89 -10.98
CA LYS A 95 7.52 4.10 -11.81
C LYS A 95 6.73 3.93 -13.10
N SER A 96 6.64 2.71 -13.63
CA SER A 96 5.99 2.46 -14.92
C SER A 96 4.50 2.16 -14.82
N GLY A 97 3.84 2.57 -13.75
CA GLY A 97 2.39 2.50 -13.64
C GLY A 97 1.84 1.59 -12.55
N CYS A 98 2.71 0.93 -11.76
CA CYS A 98 2.27 0.04 -10.70
C CYS A 98 2.02 0.75 -9.37
N ALA A 99 2.57 1.95 -9.20
CA ALA A 99 2.42 2.69 -7.94
C ALA A 99 2.46 4.20 -8.19
N ASP A 100 1.83 4.96 -7.29
CA ASP A 100 1.92 6.41 -7.27
C ASP A 100 3.16 6.86 -6.53
N SER A 101 3.58 6.10 -5.52
CA SER A 101 4.79 6.38 -4.75
C SER A 101 5.35 5.09 -4.16
N LEU A 102 6.59 5.18 -3.68
CA LEU A 102 7.33 4.04 -3.13
C LEU A 102 7.96 4.44 -1.80
N TRP A 103 7.90 3.54 -0.82
CA TRP A 103 8.56 3.72 0.46
C TRP A 103 9.31 2.44 0.85
N TYR A 104 10.55 2.61 1.31
CA TYR A 104 11.36 1.49 1.80
C TYR A 104 11.12 1.27 3.30
N LYS A 105 10.89 0.02 3.69
CA LYS A 105 10.56 -0.36 5.08
C LYS A 105 11.64 0.02 6.09
N ASP A 106 12.88 0.23 5.64
CA ASP A 106 14.00 0.62 6.50
C ASP A 106 13.94 2.07 6.96
N HIS A 107 13.11 2.89 6.30
CA HIS A 107 12.96 4.30 6.62
C HIS A 107 12.06 4.49 7.84
N GLY A 108 12.27 5.59 8.57
CA GLY A 108 11.51 5.87 9.77
C GLY A 108 10.10 6.35 9.54
N GLU A 109 9.31 6.36 10.61
CA GLU A 109 7.90 6.75 10.59
C GLU A 109 7.66 8.14 9.97
N GLU A 110 8.53 9.10 10.26
CA GLU A 110 8.39 10.44 9.71
C GLU A 110 8.41 10.46 8.19
N GLU A 111 9.24 9.62 7.61
CA GLU A 111 9.35 9.56 6.17
C GLU A 111 8.11 8.95 5.52
N ILE A 112 7.54 7.89 6.08
CA ILE A 112 6.33 7.30 5.52
C ILE A 112 5.15 8.27 5.60
N ARG A 113 5.03 9.01 6.71
CA ARG A 113 4.00 10.04 6.84
C ARG A 113 4.13 11.10 5.77
N SER A 114 5.35 11.56 5.53
CA SER A 114 5.64 12.53 4.48
C SER A 114 5.23 12.02 3.10
N VAL A 115 5.49 10.75 2.81
CA VAL A 115 5.11 10.14 1.52
C VAL A 115 3.60 10.05 1.38
N ILE A 116 2.90 9.67 2.45
CA ILE A 116 1.44 9.55 2.43
C ILE A 116 0.78 10.90 2.10
N TYR A 117 1.32 11.99 2.64
CA TYR A 117 0.75 13.33 2.44
C TYR A 117 1.12 13.98 1.10
N ARG A 118 1.99 13.35 0.34
CA ARG A 118 2.29 13.85 -1.01
C ARG A 118 1.13 13.58 -1.95
#